data_f3ac999db9378efc8753f543762dd30e
#
_entry.id   f3ac999db9378efc8753f543762dd30e
#
_cell.length_a   1.000
_cell.length_b   1.000
_cell.length_c   1.000
_cell.angle_alpha   90.00
_cell.angle_beta   90.00
_cell.angle_gamma   90.00
#
_symmetry.space_group_name_H-M   'P 1'
#
loop_
_entity.id
_entity.type
_entity.pdbx_description
1 polymer ?
#
loop_
_entity_poly.entity_id
_entity_poly.type
_entity_poly.pdbx_seq_one_letter_code
_entity_poly.pdbx_strand_id
1 'polypeptide(L)'
;MDKNGIIEKSKDARREYGQAKANEQEDLSNLSDMIDEATGKVAKIDVNTKASKNGTINGEEGNSNNPTIPKNYIPIDTATSTWGDGNTAPSQDSVNHGLVIKDEQNNEWVWVPVDKGTLATMYEESSDEKTLCGTTGETAVKTKLYSKTITIGKDGNTKTITRTTPGTSTSGSYREPDLVLGNSGASYDAKDTYYKTILGFDSKEKMAEAFVAEYKEMIESIQKYGGFYIGRYELSEAGVQKNQPTLTNTNWYNLYKKCKSLNASDKVKTGMIWGCQWDVTMNWLISSGAKTSDEVNKDSSSWGNYMNTSVKADDGTTDIKASGDEQKLNTGVTTFTMANNIYDLAGNCYEWTQEADSANDRAGRGRSYYDLGYGGPASYRNGIIPDQRQLHLRSVLVPL
;
A
#
# COMPACT_ATOMS: atom_id res chain seq x y z
N MET A 1 -47.74 24.61 38.16
CA MET A 1 -46.78 23.93 37.29
C MET A 1 -45.80 23.18 38.17
N ASP A 2 -45.73 21.89 37.97
CA ASP A 2 -44.84 21.01 38.77
C ASP A 2 -43.37 21.28 38.41
N LYS A 3 -42.51 21.30 39.45
CA LYS A 3 -41.06 21.52 39.29
C LYS A 3 -40.41 20.58 38.27
N ASN A 4 -40.89 19.35 38.14
CA ASN A 4 -40.42 18.35 37.17
C ASN A 4 -40.76 18.72 35.72
N GLY A 5 -41.91 19.31 35.48
CA GLY A 5 -42.30 19.75 34.12
C GLY A 5 -41.48 20.95 33.64
N ILE A 6 -40.99 21.81 34.53
CA ILE A 6 -40.08 22.92 34.15
C ILE A 6 -38.69 22.41 33.81
N ILE A 7 -38.19 21.40 34.52
CA ILE A 7 -36.87 20.80 34.29
C ILE A 7 -36.88 20.03 32.98
N GLU A 8 -37.93 19.28 32.64
CA GLU A 8 -38.06 18.59 31.37
C GLU A 8 -38.13 19.54 30.20
N LYS A 9 -38.96 20.56 30.24
CA LYS A 9 -39.02 21.60 29.20
C LYS A 9 -37.69 22.34 29.01
N SER A 10 -36.91 22.54 30.07
CA SER A 10 -35.56 23.12 29.98
C SER A 10 -34.56 22.17 29.30
N LYS A 11 -34.67 20.86 29.51
CA LYS A 11 -33.84 19.85 28.85
C LYS A 11 -34.20 19.74 27.37
N ASP A 12 -35.47 19.76 27.02
CA ASP A 12 -35.94 19.71 25.64
C ASP A 12 -35.51 20.95 24.87
N ALA A 13 -35.67 22.14 25.44
CA ALA A 13 -35.20 23.40 24.85
C ALA A 13 -33.68 23.43 24.63
N ARG A 14 -32.89 22.85 25.57
CA ARG A 14 -31.42 22.70 25.37
C ARG A 14 -31.09 21.73 24.24
N ARG A 15 -31.84 20.62 24.10
CA ARG A 15 -31.64 19.65 23.04
C ARG A 15 -32.00 20.24 21.68
N GLU A 16 -33.14 20.95 21.58
CA GLU A 16 -33.56 21.65 20.37
C GLU A 16 -32.58 22.76 19.97
N TYR A 17 -32.09 23.55 20.94
CA TYR A 17 -31.07 24.55 20.68
C TYR A 17 -29.73 23.92 20.18
N GLY A 18 -29.34 22.80 20.80
CA GLY A 18 -28.15 22.05 20.37
C GLY A 18 -28.28 21.52 18.93
N GLN A 19 -29.48 21.04 18.57
CA GLN A 19 -29.79 20.53 17.24
C GLN A 19 -29.86 21.67 16.20
N ALA A 20 -30.49 22.79 16.54
CA ALA A 20 -30.55 23.96 15.67
C ALA A 20 -29.15 24.55 15.41
N LYS A 21 -28.30 24.60 16.41
CA LYS A 21 -26.90 25.04 16.26
C LYS A 21 -26.05 24.10 15.40
N ALA A 22 -26.31 22.80 15.51
CA ALA A 22 -25.63 21.80 14.66
C ALA A 22 -26.07 21.94 13.19
N ASN A 23 -27.34 22.13 12.94
CA ASN A 23 -27.89 22.35 11.58
C ASN A 23 -27.39 23.67 10.99
N GLU A 24 -27.33 24.75 11.77
CA GLU A 24 -26.79 26.04 11.32
C GLU A 24 -25.29 25.93 10.94
N GLN A 25 -24.54 25.13 11.67
CA GLN A 25 -23.12 24.87 11.39
C GLN A 25 -22.93 24.02 10.14
N GLU A 26 -23.83 23.07 9.90
CA GLU A 26 -23.89 22.27 8.67
C GLU A 26 -24.26 23.14 7.45
N ASP A 27 -25.25 24.02 7.59
CA ASP A 27 -25.66 24.96 6.53
C ASP A 27 -24.57 25.96 6.18
N LEU A 28 -23.81 26.47 7.18
CA LEU A 28 -22.65 27.34 6.95
C LEU A 28 -21.49 26.61 6.27
N SER A 29 -21.27 25.33 6.59
CA SER A 29 -20.29 24.50 5.89
C SER A 29 -20.68 24.30 4.43
N ASN A 30 -21.93 23.91 4.17
CA ASN A 30 -22.45 23.72 2.83
C ASN A 30 -22.39 25.02 1.98
N LEU A 31 -22.66 26.17 2.59
CA LEU A 31 -22.55 27.47 1.93
C LEU A 31 -21.09 27.82 1.60
N SER A 32 -20.16 27.50 2.48
CA SER A 32 -18.71 27.67 2.24
C SER A 32 -18.25 26.80 1.08
N ASP A 33 -18.69 25.55 1.02
CA ASP A 33 -18.36 24.61 -0.06
C ASP A 33 -18.91 25.09 -1.40
N MET A 34 -20.14 25.61 -1.43
CA MET A 34 -20.73 26.19 -2.64
C MET A 34 -20.00 27.46 -3.10
N ILE A 35 -19.48 28.28 -2.19
CA ILE A 35 -18.69 29.47 -2.52
C ILE A 35 -17.33 29.07 -3.08
N ASP A 36 -16.68 28.06 -2.51
CA ASP A 36 -15.39 27.57 -2.97
C ASP A 36 -15.51 26.89 -4.35
N GLU A 37 -16.60 26.17 -4.61
CA GLU A 37 -16.95 25.62 -5.92
C GLU A 37 -17.18 26.75 -6.97
N ALA A 38 -17.97 27.75 -6.62
CA ALA A 38 -18.28 28.89 -7.50
C ALA A 38 -17.06 29.77 -7.79
N THR A 39 -16.04 29.76 -6.92
CA THR A 39 -14.79 30.54 -7.07
C THR A 39 -13.66 29.72 -7.65
N GLY A 40 -13.86 28.44 -8.00
CA GLY A 40 -12.85 27.54 -8.54
C GLY A 40 -11.76 27.17 -7.52
N LYS A 41 -12.02 27.40 -6.23
CA LYS A 41 -11.16 26.88 -5.17
C LYS A 41 -11.48 25.40 -4.98
N VAL A 42 -10.46 24.61 -4.77
CA VAL A 42 -10.60 23.19 -4.44
C VAL A 42 -11.38 23.08 -3.14
N ALA A 43 -12.49 22.30 -3.15
CA ALA A 43 -13.30 22.07 -1.96
C ALA A 43 -12.41 21.54 -0.83
N LYS A 44 -12.52 22.14 0.35
CA LYS A 44 -11.81 21.64 1.56
C LYS A 44 -12.45 20.32 1.95
N ILE A 45 -11.61 19.29 2.05
CA ILE A 45 -12.03 18.03 2.64
C ILE A 45 -12.03 18.22 4.15
N ASP A 46 -13.21 18.34 4.74
CA ASP A 46 -13.33 18.34 6.19
C ASP A 46 -13.14 16.91 6.72
N VAL A 47 -11.87 16.59 7.00
CA VAL A 47 -11.46 15.31 7.58
C VAL A 47 -11.87 15.17 9.06
N ASN A 48 -12.27 16.26 9.70
CA ASN A 48 -12.70 16.28 11.10
C ASN A 48 -14.21 16.06 11.25
N THR A 49 -15.01 16.23 10.19
CA THR A 49 -16.41 15.81 10.25
C THR A 49 -16.46 14.30 10.41
N LYS A 50 -17.21 13.83 11.36
CA LYS A 50 -17.57 12.41 11.54
C LYS A 50 -18.53 11.94 10.42
N ALA A 51 -18.32 12.41 9.19
CA ALA A 51 -19.13 12.06 8.06
C ALA A 51 -19.13 10.55 7.83
N SER A 52 -20.26 10.00 7.51
CA SER A 52 -20.44 8.57 7.23
C SER A 52 -19.85 8.13 5.88
N LYS A 53 -19.36 9.07 5.07
CA LYS A 53 -18.83 8.84 3.72
C LYS A 53 -17.34 9.18 3.64
N ASN A 54 -16.63 8.51 2.74
CA ASN A 54 -15.29 8.89 2.34
C ASN A 54 -15.32 10.24 1.60
N GLY A 55 -14.32 11.08 1.80
CA GLY A 55 -14.15 12.35 1.09
C GLY A 55 -13.37 12.19 -0.21
N THR A 56 -13.39 13.23 -1.04
CA THR A 56 -12.53 13.38 -2.22
C THR A 56 -12.01 14.81 -2.29
N ILE A 57 -11.02 15.07 -3.16
CA ILE A 57 -10.40 16.40 -3.27
C ILE A 57 -11.41 17.46 -3.70
N ASN A 58 -12.30 17.13 -4.63
CA ASN A 58 -13.28 18.05 -5.25
C ASN A 58 -14.74 17.66 -4.99
N GLY A 59 -15.02 16.82 -4.01
CA GLY A 59 -16.39 16.42 -3.68
C GLY A 59 -17.07 15.48 -4.67
N GLU A 60 -16.41 15.14 -5.81
CA GLU A 60 -16.92 14.23 -6.82
C GLU A 60 -16.69 12.76 -6.46
N GLU A 61 -17.24 11.82 -7.24
CA GLU A 61 -16.95 10.40 -7.08
C GLU A 61 -15.46 10.13 -7.27
N GLY A 62 -14.85 9.35 -6.37
CA GLY A 62 -13.42 9.02 -6.39
C GLY A 62 -13.01 8.25 -7.64
N ASN A 63 -11.85 8.59 -8.20
CA ASN A 63 -11.25 7.95 -9.37
C ASN A 63 -9.72 8.10 -9.32
N SER A 64 -8.99 7.63 -10.34
CA SER A 64 -7.52 7.69 -10.38
C SER A 64 -6.93 9.09 -10.20
N ASN A 65 -7.62 10.12 -10.72
CA ASN A 65 -7.19 11.53 -10.66
C ASN A 65 -7.81 12.30 -9.48
N ASN A 66 -8.80 11.72 -8.84
CA ASN A 66 -9.49 12.28 -7.69
C ASN A 66 -9.65 11.20 -6.61
N PRO A 67 -8.58 10.90 -5.86
CA PRO A 67 -8.57 9.78 -4.92
C PRO A 67 -9.60 9.94 -3.82
N THR A 68 -10.25 8.84 -3.48
CA THR A 68 -11.09 8.75 -2.29
C THR A 68 -10.20 8.76 -1.05
N ILE A 69 -10.41 9.73 -0.18
CA ILE A 69 -9.74 9.82 1.12
C ILE A 69 -10.63 9.14 2.16
N PRO A 70 -10.17 8.05 2.78
CA PRO A 70 -10.96 7.35 3.78
C PRO A 70 -11.28 8.24 4.97
N LYS A 71 -12.44 8.02 5.59
CA LYS A 71 -12.83 8.69 6.83
C LYS A 71 -11.74 8.51 7.90
N ASN A 72 -11.47 9.57 8.66
CA ASN A 72 -10.43 9.68 9.69
C ASN A 72 -8.99 9.69 9.14
N TYR A 73 -8.81 9.88 7.82
CA TYR A 73 -7.51 10.14 7.23
C TYR A 73 -7.38 11.61 6.84
N ILE A 74 -6.22 12.17 7.08
CA ILE A 74 -5.91 13.58 6.79
C ILE A 74 -4.97 13.66 5.60
N PRO A 75 -5.33 14.33 4.50
CA PRO A 75 -4.42 14.56 3.39
C PRO A 75 -3.32 15.53 3.79
N ILE A 76 -2.11 15.31 3.24
CA ILE A 76 -0.97 16.19 3.43
C ILE A 76 -0.64 16.85 2.11
N ASP A 77 -0.45 18.15 2.11
CA ASP A 77 0.23 18.84 1.03
C ASP A 77 1.75 18.72 1.20
N THR A 78 2.36 17.86 0.40
CA THR A 78 3.81 17.63 0.44
C THR A 78 4.61 18.77 -0.15
N ALA A 79 4.00 19.64 -0.97
CA ALA A 79 4.67 20.80 -1.55
C ALA A 79 4.96 21.87 -0.49
N THR A 80 4.07 22.01 0.51
CA THR A 80 4.21 22.98 1.60
C THR A 80 4.75 22.38 2.89
N SER A 81 4.94 21.05 2.94
CA SER A 81 5.30 20.29 4.16
C SER A 81 4.34 20.51 5.33
N THR A 82 3.18 21.12 5.09
CA THR A 82 2.16 21.32 6.10
C THR A 82 1.31 20.08 6.24
N TRP A 83 1.31 19.53 7.42
CA TRP A 83 0.33 18.54 7.82
C TRP A 83 -1.05 19.19 7.80
N GLY A 84 -1.99 18.49 7.18
CA GLY A 84 -3.35 18.96 7.09
C GLY A 84 -3.84 19.43 8.46
N ASP A 85 -3.91 20.74 8.57
CA ASP A 85 -4.60 21.43 9.64
C ASP A 85 -6.12 21.47 9.37
N GLY A 86 -6.57 20.68 8.37
CA GLY A 86 -7.92 20.75 7.85
C GLY A 86 -8.19 21.97 6.94
N ASN A 87 -7.18 22.82 6.73
CA ASN A 87 -7.35 24.09 6.02
C ASN A 87 -6.72 24.13 4.64
N THR A 88 -5.83 23.19 4.31
CA THR A 88 -5.17 23.14 3.01
C THR A 88 -5.63 21.90 2.26
N ALA A 89 -6.45 22.08 1.23
CA ALA A 89 -6.83 21.00 0.33
C ALA A 89 -5.60 20.57 -0.48
N PRO A 90 -5.40 19.25 -0.73
CA PRO A 90 -4.35 18.78 -1.60
C PRO A 90 -4.60 19.28 -3.03
N SER A 91 -3.54 19.71 -3.69
CA SER A 91 -3.59 20.15 -5.08
C SER A 91 -3.63 18.95 -6.05
N GLN A 92 -4.04 19.18 -7.31
CA GLN A 92 -3.93 18.17 -8.37
C GLN A 92 -2.46 17.75 -8.58
N ASP A 93 -1.53 18.64 -8.37
CA ASP A 93 -0.10 18.35 -8.43
C ASP A 93 0.34 17.37 -7.36
N SER A 94 -0.16 17.52 -6.12
CA SER A 94 0.04 16.52 -5.05
C SER A 94 -0.49 15.14 -5.44
N VAL A 95 -1.63 15.04 -6.11
CA VAL A 95 -2.18 13.77 -6.60
C VAL A 95 -1.29 13.14 -7.65
N ASN A 96 -0.81 13.94 -8.60
CA ASN A 96 0.04 13.46 -9.70
C ASN A 96 1.39 12.91 -9.19
N HIS A 97 1.91 13.48 -8.12
CA HIS A 97 3.18 13.10 -7.49
C HIS A 97 3.02 12.24 -6.23
N GLY A 98 1.84 11.67 -6.02
CA GLY A 98 1.54 10.80 -4.89
C GLY A 98 0.97 11.56 -3.70
N LEU A 99 -0.36 11.76 -3.70
CA LEU A 99 -1.07 12.30 -2.55
C LEU A 99 -0.75 11.48 -1.30
N VAL A 100 -0.35 12.15 -0.23
CA VAL A 100 -0.11 11.52 1.06
C VAL A 100 -1.30 11.73 1.96
N ILE A 101 -1.76 10.66 2.60
CA ILE A 101 -2.75 10.71 3.67
C ILE A 101 -2.16 10.12 4.96
N LYS A 102 -2.66 10.57 6.09
CA LYS A 102 -2.22 10.16 7.43
C LYS A 102 -3.41 9.73 8.27
N ASP A 103 -3.25 8.65 9.03
CA ASP A 103 -4.23 8.19 9.98
C ASP A 103 -3.98 8.73 11.41
N GLU A 104 -4.90 8.43 12.33
CA GLU A 104 -4.82 8.85 13.74
C GLU A 104 -3.63 8.23 14.50
N GLN A 105 -3.08 7.10 14.00
CA GLN A 105 -1.89 6.44 14.55
C GLN A 105 -0.59 6.98 13.96
N ASN A 106 -0.64 8.01 13.12
CA ASN A 106 0.48 8.60 12.39
C ASN A 106 1.08 7.70 11.30
N ASN A 107 0.37 6.68 10.82
CA ASN A 107 0.79 5.98 9.61
C ASN A 107 0.54 6.87 8.39
N GLU A 108 1.48 6.86 7.45
CA GLU A 108 1.42 7.65 6.23
C GLU A 108 1.33 6.74 4.99
N TRP A 109 0.44 7.13 4.09
CA TRP A 109 0.09 6.34 2.91
C TRP A 109 0.10 7.22 1.67
N VAL A 110 0.55 6.69 0.55
CA VAL A 110 0.69 7.40 -0.73
C VAL A 110 -0.27 6.82 -1.75
N TRP A 111 -1.05 7.66 -2.41
CA TRP A 111 -1.94 7.26 -3.49
C TRP A 111 -1.16 6.82 -4.72
N VAL A 112 -1.48 5.64 -5.24
CA VAL A 112 -1.03 5.11 -6.52
C VAL A 112 -2.25 5.04 -7.45
N PRO A 113 -2.34 5.89 -8.48
CA PRO A 113 -3.46 5.89 -9.39
C PRO A 113 -3.44 4.65 -10.31
N VAL A 114 -4.62 4.08 -10.54
CA VAL A 114 -4.82 2.94 -11.42
C VAL A 114 -6.06 3.19 -12.27
N ASP A 115 -5.88 3.69 -13.45
CA ASP A 115 -6.97 3.85 -14.41
C ASP A 115 -7.43 2.49 -15.01
N LYS A 116 -8.49 2.50 -15.81
CA LYS A 116 -9.02 1.28 -16.42
C LYS A 116 -8.01 0.57 -17.32
N GLY A 117 -7.16 1.32 -18.02
CA GLY A 117 -6.11 0.76 -18.88
C GLY A 117 -5.03 0.07 -18.05
N THR A 118 -4.56 0.73 -17.00
CA THR A 118 -3.60 0.18 -16.03
C THR A 118 -4.18 -1.03 -15.31
N LEU A 119 -5.44 -0.98 -14.87
CA LEU A 119 -6.11 -2.11 -14.23
C LEU A 119 -6.12 -3.35 -15.11
N ALA A 120 -6.37 -3.17 -16.42
CA ALA A 120 -6.34 -4.27 -17.39
C ALA A 120 -4.95 -4.91 -17.55
N THR A 121 -3.89 -4.31 -17.06
CA THR A 121 -2.54 -4.89 -17.01
C THR A 121 -2.26 -5.68 -15.74
N MET A 122 -3.08 -5.53 -14.70
CA MET A 122 -2.83 -6.15 -13.38
C MET A 122 -3.34 -7.57 -13.30
N TYR A 123 -4.48 -7.87 -13.90
CA TYR A 123 -5.13 -9.18 -13.75
C TYR A 123 -5.83 -9.65 -15.04
N GLU A 124 -6.11 -10.93 -15.08
CA GLU A 124 -6.97 -11.59 -16.06
C GLU A 124 -8.08 -12.36 -15.35
N GLU A 125 -9.20 -12.53 -16.05
CA GLU A 125 -10.24 -13.48 -15.67
C GLU A 125 -10.25 -14.65 -16.66
N SER A 126 -10.00 -15.86 -16.15
CA SER A 126 -10.03 -17.07 -16.96
C SER A 126 -11.46 -17.56 -17.18
N SER A 127 -11.73 -18.15 -18.36
CA SER A 127 -12.95 -18.93 -18.58
C SER A 127 -13.05 -20.12 -17.61
N ASP A 128 -11.90 -20.72 -17.29
CA ASP A 128 -11.80 -21.91 -16.44
C ASP A 128 -11.23 -21.56 -15.06
N GLU A 129 -11.73 -22.22 -14.04
CA GLU A 129 -11.14 -22.11 -12.70
C GLU A 129 -9.76 -22.75 -12.64
N LYS A 130 -8.83 -22.09 -11.99
CA LYS A 130 -7.47 -22.56 -11.73
C LYS A 130 -7.32 -22.96 -10.27
N THR A 131 -6.81 -24.15 -10.01
CA THR A 131 -6.60 -24.68 -8.66
C THR A 131 -5.33 -24.06 -8.04
N LEU A 132 -5.40 -23.57 -6.82
CA LEU A 132 -4.26 -23.05 -6.08
C LEU A 132 -3.29 -24.16 -5.71
N CYS A 133 -2.00 -23.80 -5.68
CA CYS A 133 -0.92 -24.71 -5.30
C CYS A 133 -1.15 -25.32 -3.91
N GLY A 134 -0.85 -26.61 -3.77
CA GLY A 134 -0.98 -27.31 -2.48
C GLY A 134 -2.40 -27.64 -2.04
N THR A 135 -3.44 -27.31 -2.81
CA THR A 135 -4.82 -27.74 -2.57
C THR A 135 -5.25 -28.74 -3.65
N THR A 136 -5.91 -29.85 -3.28
CA THR A 136 -6.25 -30.93 -4.20
C THR A 136 -7.56 -31.62 -3.81
N GLY A 137 -8.11 -32.41 -4.73
CA GLY A 137 -9.30 -33.25 -4.47
C GLY A 137 -10.56 -32.42 -4.27
N GLU A 138 -11.44 -32.92 -3.40
CA GLU A 138 -12.74 -32.28 -3.09
C GLU A 138 -12.59 -30.95 -2.34
N THR A 139 -11.45 -30.75 -1.65
CA THR A 139 -11.14 -29.52 -0.91
C THR A 139 -10.29 -28.54 -1.74
N ALA A 140 -10.09 -28.79 -3.03
CA ALA A 140 -9.31 -27.92 -3.90
C ALA A 140 -9.90 -26.51 -3.96
N VAL A 141 -9.08 -25.51 -3.65
CA VAL A 141 -9.46 -24.10 -3.76
C VAL A 141 -9.13 -23.59 -5.15
N LYS A 142 -10.08 -22.93 -5.77
CA LYS A 142 -10.00 -22.49 -7.16
C LYS A 142 -10.29 -21.01 -7.29
N THR A 143 -9.75 -20.41 -8.35
CA THR A 143 -10.00 -19.03 -8.74
C THR A 143 -10.06 -18.87 -10.25
N LYS A 144 -10.82 -17.89 -10.72
CA LYS A 144 -10.78 -17.41 -12.11
C LYS A 144 -9.88 -16.19 -12.27
N LEU A 145 -9.69 -15.43 -11.19
CA LEU A 145 -8.88 -14.22 -11.17
C LEU A 145 -7.42 -14.58 -10.87
N TYR A 146 -6.50 -14.08 -11.68
CA TYR A 146 -5.07 -14.21 -11.46
C TYR A 146 -4.32 -13.04 -12.08
N SER A 147 -3.09 -12.81 -11.60
CA SER A 147 -2.27 -11.72 -12.10
C SER A 147 -1.82 -11.96 -13.55
N LYS A 148 -1.79 -10.88 -14.31
CA LYS A 148 -1.42 -10.88 -15.72
C LYS A 148 0.07 -10.69 -15.91
N THR A 149 0.63 -11.21 -17.01
CA THR A 149 1.96 -10.84 -17.46
C THR A 149 2.01 -9.35 -17.76
N ILE A 150 2.97 -8.64 -17.20
CA ILE A 150 3.14 -7.19 -17.33
C ILE A 150 4.54 -6.84 -17.83
N THR A 151 4.64 -5.79 -18.64
CA THR A 151 5.91 -5.16 -18.99
C THR A 151 6.05 -3.84 -18.26
N ILE A 152 7.11 -3.70 -17.47
CA ILE A 152 7.47 -2.48 -16.73
C ILE A 152 8.44 -1.68 -17.58
N GLY A 153 8.15 -0.39 -17.79
CA GLY A 153 9.05 0.53 -18.48
C GLY A 153 8.59 0.89 -19.89
N LYS A 154 9.40 1.73 -20.54
CA LYS A 154 9.20 2.31 -21.88
C LYS A 154 10.56 2.56 -22.56
N ASP A 155 10.53 3.04 -23.78
CA ASP A 155 11.73 3.55 -24.51
C ASP A 155 12.86 2.52 -24.64
N GLY A 156 12.51 1.23 -24.87
CA GLY A 156 13.47 0.15 -25.08
C GLY A 156 14.11 -0.40 -23.79
N ASN A 157 13.87 0.23 -22.63
CA ASN A 157 14.33 -0.22 -21.33
C ASN A 157 13.19 -0.83 -20.53
N THR A 158 12.74 -2.00 -20.98
CA THR A 158 11.59 -2.69 -20.42
C THR A 158 12.01 -3.97 -19.73
N LYS A 159 11.22 -4.36 -18.72
CA LYS A 159 11.31 -5.65 -18.05
C LYS A 159 9.95 -6.33 -18.08
N THR A 160 9.87 -7.45 -18.78
CA THR A 160 8.65 -8.25 -18.82
C THR A 160 8.64 -9.24 -17.67
N ILE A 161 7.57 -9.23 -16.89
CA ILE A 161 7.31 -10.19 -15.83
C ILE A 161 6.30 -11.19 -16.38
N THR A 162 6.79 -12.40 -16.65
CA THR A 162 5.92 -13.48 -17.06
C THR A 162 5.21 -14.05 -15.84
N ARG A 163 3.89 -14.03 -15.88
CA ARG A 163 3.04 -14.63 -14.85
C ARG A 163 2.34 -15.86 -15.41
N THR A 164 2.21 -16.85 -14.56
CA THR A 164 1.56 -18.12 -14.87
C THR A 164 0.28 -18.24 -14.06
N THR A 165 -0.55 -19.21 -14.42
CA THR A 165 -1.79 -19.49 -13.70
C THR A 165 -1.50 -20.09 -12.31
N PRO A 166 -2.37 -19.90 -11.31
CA PRO A 166 -2.28 -20.58 -10.03
C PRO A 166 -2.09 -22.10 -10.15
N GLY A 167 -1.47 -22.69 -9.13
CA GLY A 167 -1.18 -24.12 -9.10
C GLY A 167 0.14 -24.56 -9.72
N THR A 168 0.88 -23.67 -10.37
CA THR A 168 2.19 -23.96 -10.91
C THR A 168 3.26 -23.91 -9.81
N SER A 169 3.98 -25.00 -9.59
CA SER A 169 4.99 -25.10 -8.51
C SER A 169 6.42 -24.83 -8.93
N THR A 170 6.65 -24.56 -10.21
CA THR A 170 7.99 -24.36 -10.79
C THR A 170 8.56 -23.01 -10.34
N SER A 171 9.83 -22.99 -9.93
CA SER A 171 10.55 -21.78 -9.58
C SER A 171 10.60 -20.79 -10.74
N GLY A 172 10.44 -19.48 -10.43
CA GLY A 172 10.34 -18.43 -11.43
C GLY A 172 8.95 -18.31 -12.09
N SER A 173 7.98 -19.13 -11.65
CA SER A 173 6.60 -19.08 -12.15
C SER A 173 5.77 -18.16 -11.25
N TYR A 174 5.96 -16.85 -11.40
CA TYR A 174 5.25 -15.84 -10.60
C TYR A 174 3.75 -15.92 -10.80
N ARG A 175 3.01 -15.96 -9.69
CA ARG A 175 1.54 -16.11 -9.69
C ARG A 175 0.91 -15.51 -8.45
N GLU A 176 -0.29 -15.03 -8.62
CA GLU A 176 -1.16 -14.51 -7.55
C GLU A 176 -2.62 -14.46 -8.02
N PRO A 177 -3.60 -14.79 -7.17
CA PRO A 177 -3.38 -15.34 -5.84
C PRO A 177 -2.92 -16.79 -5.89
N ASP A 178 -1.94 -17.17 -5.07
CA ASP A 178 -1.59 -18.58 -4.91
C ASP A 178 -1.08 -18.88 -3.49
N LEU A 179 -1.11 -20.16 -3.12
CA LEU A 179 -0.68 -20.61 -1.81
C LEU A 179 0.80 -20.96 -1.82
N VAL A 180 1.52 -20.49 -0.80
CA VAL A 180 2.91 -20.87 -0.52
C VAL A 180 3.02 -21.21 0.96
N LEU A 181 3.40 -22.42 1.27
CA LEU A 181 3.52 -22.91 2.65
C LEU A 181 4.96 -22.99 3.16
N GLY A 182 5.95 -22.82 2.27
CA GLY A 182 7.36 -23.01 2.59
C GLY A 182 7.80 -24.47 2.48
N ASN A 183 9.09 -24.73 2.73
CA ASN A 183 9.68 -26.06 2.56
C ASN A 183 9.81 -26.78 3.90
N SER A 184 9.11 -27.90 4.09
CA SER A 184 9.16 -28.74 5.30
C SER A 184 10.48 -29.54 5.47
N GLY A 185 11.39 -29.48 4.52
CA GLY A 185 12.61 -30.30 4.50
C GLY A 185 13.93 -29.59 4.90
N ALA A 186 13.91 -28.28 5.13
CA ALA A 186 15.10 -27.55 5.55
C ALA A 186 15.20 -27.48 7.07
N SER A 187 16.40 -27.22 7.60
CA SER A 187 16.75 -27.12 9.03
C SER A 187 16.04 -26.00 9.81
N TYR A 188 14.89 -25.59 9.37
CA TYR A 188 14.02 -24.59 9.95
C TYR A 188 12.74 -25.27 10.45
N ASP A 189 12.18 -24.83 11.58
CA ASP A 189 11.01 -25.42 12.22
C ASP A 189 9.80 -25.60 11.28
N ALA A 190 9.00 -26.63 11.53
CA ALA A 190 7.86 -27.05 10.71
C ALA A 190 6.93 -25.90 10.29
N LYS A 191 7.10 -25.38 9.10
CA LYS A 191 6.54 -24.16 8.54
C LYS A 191 5.19 -24.33 7.88
N ASP A 192 4.91 -25.55 7.49
CA ASP A 192 3.61 -25.99 7.01
C ASP A 192 2.51 -25.80 8.06
N THR A 193 2.87 -25.50 9.32
CA THR A 193 1.96 -25.18 10.42
C THR A 193 1.77 -23.69 10.68
N TYR A 194 2.56 -22.80 10.08
CA TYR A 194 2.49 -21.35 10.35
C TYR A 194 1.17 -20.70 9.91
N TYR A 195 0.51 -21.24 8.89
CA TYR A 195 -0.85 -20.81 8.56
C TYR A 195 -1.82 -20.99 9.75
N LYS A 196 -1.59 -22.03 10.58
CA LYS A 196 -2.38 -22.32 11.78
C LYS A 196 -1.86 -21.57 13.01
N THR A 197 -0.57 -21.72 13.33
CA THR A 197 0.01 -21.25 14.60
C THR A 197 0.22 -19.72 14.63
N ILE A 198 0.48 -19.08 13.50
CA ILE A 198 0.70 -17.63 13.41
C ILE A 198 -0.55 -16.92 12.88
N LEU A 199 -1.13 -17.43 11.79
CA LEU A 199 -2.24 -16.76 11.11
C LEU A 199 -3.61 -17.19 11.63
N GLY A 200 -3.71 -18.34 12.31
CA GLY A 200 -4.94 -18.82 12.94
C GLY A 200 -5.93 -19.47 11.96
N PHE A 201 -5.49 -19.88 10.76
CA PHE A 201 -6.34 -20.64 9.84
C PHE A 201 -6.44 -22.12 10.28
N ASP A 202 -7.62 -22.66 10.27
CA ASP A 202 -7.87 -24.07 10.64
C ASP A 202 -7.23 -25.06 9.66
N SER A 203 -7.14 -24.68 8.37
CA SER A 203 -6.51 -25.47 7.32
C SER A 203 -5.82 -24.59 6.27
N LYS A 204 -4.97 -25.21 5.45
CA LYS A 204 -4.33 -24.53 4.31
C LYS A 204 -5.35 -24.11 3.24
N GLU A 205 -6.43 -24.86 3.09
CA GLU A 205 -7.54 -24.52 2.19
C GLU A 205 -8.22 -23.23 2.67
N LYS A 206 -8.44 -23.06 3.98
CA LYS A 206 -8.97 -21.79 4.54
C LYS A 206 -8.05 -20.60 4.31
N MET A 207 -6.75 -20.80 4.40
CA MET A 207 -5.78 -19.77 4.03
C MET A 207 -5.85 -19.45 2.52
N ALA A 208 -5.95 -20.47 1.67
CA ALA A 208 -6.08 -20.31 0.23
C ALA A 208 -7.37 -19.56 -0.16
N GLU A 209 -8.51 -19.92 0.46
CA GLU A 209 -9.80 -19.21 0.29
C GLU A 209 -9.65 -17.72 0.67
N ALA A 210 -8.99 -17.44 1.79
CA ALA A 210 -8.76 -16.07 2.24
C ALA A 210 -7.91 -15.27 1.23
N PHE A 211 -6.88 -15.89 0.64
CA PHE A 211 -6.05 -15.22 -0.37
C PHE A 211 -6.81 -14.92 -1.66
N VAL A 212 -7.66 -15.84 -2.10
CA VAL A 212 -8.54 -15.59 -3.26
C VAL A 212 -9.49 -14.43 -2.96
N ALA A 213 -10.09 -14.42 -1.76
CA ALA A 213 -10.99 -13.34 -1.34
C ALA A 213 -10.28 -11.99 -1.27
N GLU A 214 -9.08 -11.93 -0.68
CA GLU A 214 -8.29 -10.70 -0.58
C GLU A 214 -7.86 -10.18 -1.95
N TYR A 215 -7.46 -11.06 -2.86
CA TYR A 215 -7.09 -10.67 -4.23
C TYR A 215 -8.30 -10.09 -4.97
N LYS A 216 -9.46 -10.72 -4.85
CA LYS A 216 -10.71 -10.24 -5.43
C LYS A 216 -11.11 -8.88 -4.86
N GLU A 217 -11.10 -8.73 -3.54
CA GLU A 217 -11.40 -7.46 -2.86
C GLU A 217 -10.45 -6.34 -3.30
N MET A 218 -9.16 -6.63 -3.45
CA MET A 218 -8.17 -5.66 -3.96
C MET A 218 -8.52 -5.20 -5.37
N ILE A 219 -8.85 -6.11 -6.29
CA ILE A 219 -9.23 -5.77 -7.66
C ILE A 219 -10.55 -4.97 -7.67
N GLU A 220 -11.57 -5.39 -6.92
CA GLU A 220 -12.86 -4.69 -6.83
C GLU A 220 -12.70 -3.28 -6.25
N SER A 221 -11.85 -3.12 -5.23
CA SER A 221 -11.53 -1.82 -4.66
C SER A 221 -10.85 -0.90 -5.66
N ILE A 222 -9.86 -1.39 -6.41
CA ILE A 222 -9.19 -0.60 -7.45
C ILE A 222 -10.15 -0.25 -8.58
N GLN A 223 -11.03 -1.15 -8.99
CA GLN A 223 -12.07 -0.87 -9.99
C GLN A 223 -13.00 0.25 -9.53
N LYS A 224 -13.39 0.22 -8.25
CA LYS A 224 -14.32 1.18 -7.67
C LYS A 224 -13.71 2.56 -7.46
N TYR A 225 -12.48 2.61 -6.96
CA TYR A 225 -11.87 3.85 -6.50
C TYR A 225 -10.77 4.40 -7.43
N GLY A 226 -10.34 3.65 -8.43
CA GLY A 226 -9.31 4.08 -9.39
C GLY A 226 -7.88 4.08 -8.85
N GLY A 227 -7.59 3.31 -7.82
CA GLY A 227 -6.25 3.19 -7.25
C GLY A 227 -6.21 2.55 -5.87
N PHE A 228 -5.05 2.64 -5.24
CA PHE A 228 -4.82 2.16 -3.88
C PHE A 228 -3.78 3.05 -3.18
N TYR A 229 -3.70 2.94 -1.87
CA TYR A 229 -2.65 3.59 -1.09
C TYR A 229 -1.55 2.59 -0.74
N ILE A 230 -0.30 2.99 -0.93
CA ILE A 230 0.89 2.23 -0.52
C ILE A 230 1.52 2.90 0.70
N GLY A 231 2.10 2.13 1.61
CA GLY A 231 2.85 2.69 2.73
C GLY A 231 3.94 3.65 2.27
N ARG A 232 3.95 4.87 2.80
CA ARG A 232 4.96 5.89 2.47
C ARG A 232 6.36 5.44 2.85
N TYR A 233 6.45 4.71 3.95
CA TYR A 233 7.69 4.17 4.55
C TYR A 233 7.61 2.65 4.63
N GLU A 234 8.76 2.01 4.81
CA GLU A 234 8.82 0.60 5.17
C GLU A 234 8.15 0.38 6.54
N LEU A 235 7.62 -0.82 6.77
CA LEU A 235 6.95 -1.15 8.03
C LEU A 235 7.94 -1.19 9.20
N SER A 236 7.58 -0.54 10.30
CA SER A 236 8.30 -0.56 11.58
C SER A 236 7.43 -1.15 12.70
N GLU A 237 7.98 -1.30 13.89
CA GLU A 237 7.16 -1.63 15.07
C GLU A 237 6.12 -0.56 15.38
N ALA A 238 6.44 0.70 15.13
CA ALA A 238 5.51 1.84 15.30
C ALA A 238 4.45 1.94 14.20
N GLY A 239 4.59 1.17 13.11
CA GLY A 239 3.74 1.26 11.91
C GLY A 239 4.49 1.81 10.71
N VAL A 240 3.77 2.51 9.82
CA VAL A 240 4.29 3.12 8.57
C VAL A 240 4.65 4.59 8.85
N GLN A 241 5.76 4.83 9.52
CA GLN A 241 6.12 6.14 10.05
C GLN A 241 7.55 6.55 9.68
N LYS A 242 7.77 7.87 9.52
CA LYS A 242 9.07 8.45 9.18
C LYS A 242 10.13 8.19 10.26
N ASN A 243 11.36 7.96 9.80
CA ASN A 243 12.56 7.84 10.64
C ASN A 243 12.49 6.74 11.71
N GLN A 244 11.79 5.65 11.40
CA GLN A 244 11.73 4.47 12.27
C GLN A 244 12.67 3.37 11.75
N PRO A 245 13.23 2.56 12.66
CA PRO A 245 13.93 1.35 12.26
C PRO A 245 12.97 0.39 11.55
N THR A 246 13.31 -0.02 10.34
CA THR A 246 12.50 -0.99 9.59
C THR A 246 12.41 -2.31 10.33
N LEU A 247 11.22 -2.88 10.39
CA LEU A 247 10.95 -4.14 11.08
C LEU A 247 11.67 -5.29 10.40
N THR A 248 12.64 -5.86 11.10
CA THR A 248 13.51 -6.97 10.66
C THR A 248 13.40 -8.19 11.56
N ASN A 249 14.13 -9.26 11.23
CA ASN A 249 14.24 -10.48 12.04
C ASN A 249 12.90 -11.19 12.29
N THR A 250 11.98 -11.05 11.37
CA THR A 250 10.68 -11.71 11.43
C THR A 250 10.37 -12.40 10.09
N ASN A 251 9.44 -13.33 10.07
CA ASN A 251 9.07 -14.08 8.87
C ASN A 251 7.86 -13.46 8.16
N TRP A 252 7.61 -13.92 6.93
CA TRP A 252 6.49 -13.48 6.09
C TRP A 252 5.15 -13.55 6.83
N TYR A 253 4.89 -14.61 7.60
CA TYR A 253 3.60 -14.83 8.29
C TYR A 253 3.33 -13.78 9.37
N ASN A 254 4.33 -13.47 10.19
CA ASN A 254 4.20 -12.42 11.20
C ASN A 254 4.01 -11.05 10.56
N LEU A 255 4.74 -10.78 9.48
CA LEU A 255 4.62 -9.52 8.75
C LEU A 255 3.27 -9.40 8.06
N TYR A 256 2.76 -10.45 7.41
CA TYR A 256 1.42 -10.49 6.84
C TYR A 256 0.35 -10.17 7.91
N LYS A 257 0.46 -10.81 9.08
CA LYS A 257 -0.43 -10.53 10.21
C LYS A 257 -0.33 -9.08 10.69
N LYS A 258 0.89 -8.55 10.80
CA LYS A 258 1.15 -7.15 11.21
C LYS A 258 0.53 -6.16 10.22
N CYS A 259 0.71 -6.36 8.91
CA CYS A 259 0.09 -5.50 7.89
C CYS A 259 -1.44 -5.45 8.02
N LYS A 260 -2.08 -6.58 8.23
CA LYS A 260 -3.54 -6.67 8.37
C LYS A 260 -4.07 -6.03 9.66
N SER A 261 -3.21 -5.78 10.64
CA SER A 261 -3.59 -5.15 11.91
C SER A 261 -3.38 -3.64 11.94
N LEU A 262 -2.81 -3.04 10.88
CA LEU A 262 -2.60 -1.60 10.80
C LEU A 262 -3.93 -0.90 10.53
N ASN A 263 -4.45 -0.19 11.53
CA ASN A 263 -5.60 0.70 11.41
C ASN A 263 -6.76 0.18 10.53
N ALA A 264 -7.06 -1.11 10.63
CA ALA A 264 -8.18 -1.70 9.93
C ALA A 264 -9.50 -1.18 10.52
N SER A 265 -10.45 -0.79 9.66
CA SER A 265 -11.78 -0.34 10.03
C SER A 265 -12.83 -0.92 9.09
N ASP A 266 -14.08 -0.57 9.30
CA ASP A 266 -15.18 -0.90 8.39
C ASP A 266 -15.11 -0.17 7.02
N LYS A 267 -14.17 0.80 6.87
CA LYS A 267 -14.01 1.63 5.66
C LYS A 267 -12.68 1.41 4.94
N VAL A 268 -11.73 0.77 5.58
CA VAL A 268 -10.42 0.48 5.00
C VAL A 268 -9.92 -0.88 5.44
N LYS A 269 -9.23 -1.56 4.55
CA LYS A 269 -8.42 -2.74 4.88
C LYS A 269 -6.95 -2.41 4.64
N THR A 270 -6.12 -2.84 5.55
CA THR A 270 -4.67 -2.85 5.37
C THR A 270 -4.19 -4.27 5.10
N GLY A 271 -3.16 -4.41 4.30
CA GLY A 271 -2.63 -5.71 3.93
C GLY A 271 -1.20 -5.64 3.43
N MET A 272 -0.64 -6.78 3.13
CA MET A 272 0.63 -6.90 2.44
C MET A 272 0.43 -6.63 0.96
N ILE A 273 1.37 -5.91 0.33
CA ILE A 273 1.31 -5.60 -1.10
C ILE A 273 1.31 -6.86 -1.97
N TRP A 274 0.53 -6.84 -3.05
CA TRP A 274 0.60 -7.83 -4.11
C TRP A 274 1.69 -7.50 -5.13
N GLY A 275 2.23 -8.50 -5.82
CA GLY A 275 3.24 -8.29 -6.86
C GLY A 275 2.73 -7.41 -8.01
N CYS A 276 1.47 -7.57 -8.42
CA CYS A 276 0.85 -6.71 -9.44
C CYS A 276 0.72 -5.25 -8.99
N GLN A 277 0.45 -4.99 -7.71
CA GLN A 277 0.45 -3.63 -7.15
C GLN A 277 1.85 -3.02 -7.17
N TRP A 278 2.89 -3.81 -6.83
CA TRP A 278 4.29 -3.35 -6.94
C TRP A 278 4.64 -2.97 -8.37
N ASP A 279 4.32 -3.82 -9.34
CA ASP A 279 4.65 -3.57 -10.75
C ASP A 279 3.94 -2.34 -11.32
N VAL A 280 2.68 -2.14 -10.94
CA VAL A 280 1.93 -0.94 -11.29
C VAL A 280 2.55 0.30 -10.64
N THR A 281 3.01 0.20 -9.39
CA THR A 281 3.75 1.29 -8.73
C THR A 281 5.03 1.62 -9.50
N MET A 282 5.81 0.62 -9.92
CA MET A 282 7.01 0.84 -10.73
C MET A 282 6.69 1.53 -12.07
N ASN A 283 5.64 1.10 -12.77
CA ASN A 283 5.20 1.75 -14.00
C ASN A 283 4.71 3.19 -13.76
N TRP A 284 4.03 3.43 -12.66
CA TRP A 284 3.60 4.78 -12.31
C TRP A 284 4.78 5.73 -12.04
N LEU A 285 5.82 5.28 -11.34
CA LEU A 285 7.05 6.08 -11.17
C LEU A 285 7.66 6.49 -12.51
N ILE A 286 7.60 5.61 -13.52
CA ILE A 286 8.12 5.89 -14.86
C ILE A 286 7.17 6.82 -15.62
N SER A 287 5.88 6.56 -15.61
CA SER A 287 4.89 7.33 -16.37
C SER A 287 4.71 8.76 -15.85
N SER A 288 4.82 8.96 -14.54
CA SER A 288 4.80 10.29 -13.91
C SER A 288 6.10 11.08 -14.10
N GLY A 289 7.16 10.44 -14.59
CA GLY A 289 8.48 11.06 -14.74
C GLY A 289 9.29 11.16 -13.46
N ALA A 290 8.83 10.56 -12.36
CA ALA A 290 9.58 10.54 -11.10
C ALA A 290 10.88 9.76 -11.22
N LYS A 291 10.88 8.68 -12.02
CA LYS A 291 12.05 7.86 -12.34
C LYS A 291 12.03 7.45 -13.82
N THR A 292 13.21 7.24 -14.37
CA THR A 292 13.36 6.68 -15.71
C THR A 292 13.21 5.15 -15.72
N SER A 293 12.98 4.59 -16.90
CA SER A 293 12.94 3.12 -17.05
C SER A 293 14.27 2.45 -16.66
N ASP A 294 15.39 3.12 -16.89
CA ASP A 294 16.72 2.63 -16.50
C ASP A 294 16.90 2.61 -14.98
N GLU A 295 16.53 3.69 -14.30
CA GLU A 295 16.58 3.76 -12.84
C GLU A 295 15.70 2.72 -12.15
N VAL A 296 14.58 2.35 -12.75
CA VAL A 296 13.67 1.34 -12.20
C VAL A 296 14.07 -0.10 -12.55
N ASN A 297 14.59 -0.33 -13.78
CA ASN A 297 14.77 -1.68 -14.31
C ASN A 297 16.21 -2.16 -14.41
N LYS A 298 17.21 -1.24 -14.41
CA LYS A 298 18.63 -1.60 -14.60
C LYS A 298 19.49 -1.24 -13.38
N ASP A 299 19.46 0.03 -12.98
CA ASP A 299 20.31 0.52 -11.90
C ASP A 299 19.58 1.57 -11.07
N SER A 300 19.25 1.22 -9.85
CA SER A 300 18.59 2.11 -8.89
C SER A 300 19.57 2.78 -7.92
N SER A 301 20.90 2.68 -8.15
CA SER A 301 21.92 3.25 -7.25
C SER A 301 21.81 4.76 -7.10
N SER A 302 21.22 5.47 -8.08
CA SER A 302 21.08 6.93 -8.05
C SER A 302 20.06 7.43 -7.01
N TRP A 303 19.21 6.54 -6.47
CA TRP A 303 18.11 6.90 -5.57
C TRP A 303 17.76 5.83 -4.53
N GLY A 304 18.58 4.78 -4.38
CA GLY A 304 18.34 3.68 -3.46
C GLY A 304 19.45 3.55 -2.42
N ASN A 305 19.14 2.96 -1.27
CA ASN A 305 20.14 2.61 -0.28
C ASN A 305 20.74 1.23 -0.57
N TYR A 306 21.78 1.19 -1.40
CA TYR A 306 22.54 -0.02 -1.76
C TYR A 306 23.97 0.06 -1.26
N MET A 307 24.68 -1.07 -1.19
CA MET A 307 26.09 -1.09 -0.78
C MET A 307 26.95 -0.15 -1.64
N ASN A 308 26.73 -0.11 -2.96
CA ASN A 308 27.46 0.74 -3.88
C ASN A 308 26.97 2.19 -3.97
N THR A 309 26.05 2.62 -3.09
CA THR A 309 25.50 3.98 -3.11
C THR A 309 26.01 4.80 -1.94
N SER A 310 26.47 6.03 -2.24
CA SER A 310 26.62 7.08 -1.24
C SER A 310 25.26 7.75 -1.04
N VAL A 311 24.62 7.54 0.12
CA VAL A 311 23.31 8.10 0.43
C VAL A 311 23.46 9.49 1.03
N LYS A 312 22.84 10.48 0.39
CA LYS A 312 22.92 11.90 0.79
C LYS A 312 21.84 12.27 1.80
N ALA A 313 22.15 13.20 2.68
CA ALA A 313 21.19 13.92 3.50
C ALA A 313 20.31 14.84 2.63
N ASP A 314 19.27 15.42 3.23
CA ASP A 314 18.34 16.34 2.53
C ASP A 314 19.01 17.65 2.06
N ASP A 315 20.22 17.96 2.53
CA ASP A 315 21.05 19.07 2.01
C ASP A 315 21.70 18.76 0.64
N GLY A 316 21.57 17.52 0.15
CA GLY A 316 22.10 17.03 -1.12
C GLY A 316 23.62 16.87 -1.16
N THR A 317 24.35 17.19 -0.11
CA THR A 317 25.82 17.23 -0.06
C THR A 317 26.43 16.30 0.97
N THR A 318 25.85 16.25 2.16
CA THR A 318 26.36 15.44 3.27
C THR A 318 26.05 13.95 3.06
N ASP A 319 27.07 13.11 3.14
CA ASP A 319 26.87 11.65 3.14
C ASP A 319 26.40 11.17 4.51
N ILE A 320 25.21 10.57 4.57
CA ILE A 320 24.72 9.84 5.76
C ILE A 320 25.13 8.37 5.74
N LYS A 321 25.51 7.87 4.54
CA LYS A 321 26.13 6.56 4.34
C LYS A 321 27.10 6.66 3.15
N ALA A 322 28.33 6.20 3.31
CA ALA A 322 29.30 6.16 2.23
C ALA A 322 29.06 4.97 1.29
N SER A 323 29.51 5.09 0.04
CA SER A 323 29.57 3.93 -0.88
C SER A 323 30.55 2.90 -0.36
N GLY A 324 30.15 1.65 -0.36
CA GLY A 324 30.88 0.52 0.23
C GLY A 324 30.40 0.13 1.62
N ASP A 325 29.61 0.97 2.28
CA ASP A 325 29.05 0.65 3.59
C ASP A 325 27.78 -0.20 3.45
N GLU A 326 27.75 -1.32 4.15
CA GLU A 326 26.57 -2.19 4.31
C GLU A 326 25.74 -1.72 5.50
N GLN A 327 25.10 -0.55 5.35
CA GLN A 327 24.35 0.07 6.43
C GLN A 327 22.86 0.20 6.09
N LYS A 328 22.01 -0.43 6.90
CA LYS A 328 20.58 -0.19 6.90
C LYS A 328 20.28 1.17 7.52
N LEU A 329 19.47 1.98 6.87
CA LEU A 329 19.01 3.27 7.36
C LEU A 329 17.60 3.16 7.93
N ASN A 330 17.24 4.08 8.83
CA ASN A 330 15.84 4.26 9.21
C ASN A 330 15.04 4.68 7.99
N THR A 331 13.83 4.13 7.84
CA THR A 331 12.99 4.43 6.68
C THR A 331 12.62 5.91 6.62
N GLY A 332 12.75 6.51 5.44
CA GLY A 332 12.42 7.92 5.22
C GLY A 332 13.37 8.91 5.91
N VAL A 333 14.59 8.52 6.26
CA VAL A 333 15.57 9.41 6.91
C VAL A 333 16.04 10.54 5.98
N THR A 334 15.97 10.33 4.68
CA THR A 334 16.37 11.29 3.65
C THR A 334 15.47 11.22 2.42
N THR A 335 15.26 12.34 1.76
CA THR A 335 14.56 12.42 0.47
C THR A 335 15.36 11.81 -0.70
N PHE A 336 16.64 11.50 -0.51
CA PHE A 336 17.46 10.80 -1.50
C PHE A 336 16.82 9.50 -1.97
N THR A 337 16.20 8.73 -1.04
CA THR A 337 15.56 7.44 -1.35
C THR A 337 14.08 7.55 -1.74
N MET A 338 13.60 8.76 -2.06
CA MET A 338 12.19 9.03 -2.34
C MET A 338 11.88 9.05 -3.84
N ALA A 339 10.72 8.50 -4.19
CA ALA A 339 10.10 8.65 -5.51
C ALA A 339 8.58 8.81 -5.32
N ASN A 340 7.98 9.87 -5.87
CA ASN A 340 6.55 10.17 -5.71
C ASN A 340 6.07 10.03 -4.25
N ASN A 341 6.78 10.64 -3.33
CA ASN A 341 6.52 10.61 -1.89
C ASN A 341 6.65 9.22 -1.21
N ILE A 342 7.04 8.17 -1.91
CA ILE A 342 7.32 6.85 -1.35
C ILE A 342 8.82 6.72 -1.14
N TYR A 343 9.23 6.30 0.05
CA TYR A 343 10.64 6.12 0.43
C TYR A 343 11.07 4.66 0.32
N ASP A 344 12.33 4.43 0.07
CA ASP A 344 13.01 3.14 0.20
C ASP A 344 12.41 2.00 -0.66
N LEU A 345 11.84 2.31 -1.85
CA LEU A 345 11.43 1.30 -2.84
C LEU A 345 12.63 0.64 -3.54
N ALA A 346 13.81 1.23 -3.38
CA ALA A 346 15.06 0.80 -3.99
C ALA A 346 16.12 0.59 -2.89
N GLY A 347 16.54 -0.65 -2.70
CA GLY A 347 17.50 -0.99 -1.64
C GLY A 347 16.90 -0.85 -0.24
N ASN A 348 17.69 -0.45 0.73
CA ASN A 348 17.45 -0.47 2.16
C ASN A 348 17.07 -1.87 2.65
N CYS A 349 15.86 -2.34 2.36
CA CYS A 349 15.46 -3.69 2.72
C CYS A 349 14.58 -4.33 1.65
N TYR A 350 14.72 -5.64 1.45
CA TYR A 350 13.80 -6.40 0.58
C TYR A 350 12.37 -6.27 1.08
N GLU A 351 11.43 -6.00 0.20
CA GLU A 351 10.03 -6.04 0.53
C GLU A 351 9.39 -7.37 0.12
N TRP A 352 8.79 -8.04 1.07
CA TRP A 352 7.92 -9.18 0.82
C TRP A 352 6.64 -8.78 0.10
N THR A 353 6.20 -9.62 -0.82
CA THR A 353 4.88 -9.53 -1.44
C THR A 353 4.05 -10.79 -1.19
N GLN A 354 2.77 -10.74 -1.55
CA GLN A 354 1.91 -11.92 -1.57
C GLN A 354 2.13 -12.78 -2.82
N GLU A 355 2.95 -12.33 -3.78
CA GLU A 355 3.26 -13.06 -5.01
C GLU A 355 4.04 -14.34 -4.70
N ALA A 356 3.62 -15.45 -5.30
CA ALA A 356 4.31 -16.72 -5.23
C ALA A 356 5.33 -16.85 -6.37
N ASP A 357 6.54 -17.32 -6.08
CA ASP A 357 7.59 -17.64 -7.05
C ASP A 357 7.66 -19.15 -7.32
N SER A 358 7.43 -19.97 -6.31
CA SER A 358 7.39 -21.42 -6.39
C SER A 358 6.36 -21.98 -5.40
N ALA A 359 6.28 -23.29 -5.25
CA ALA A 359 5.48 -23.91 -4.19
C ALA A 359 6.00 -23.55 -2.79
N ASN A 360 7.27 -23.17 -2.69
CA ASN A 360 7.99 -22.95 -1.44
C ASN A 360 8.42 -21.51 -1.21
N ASP A 361 8.42 -20.66 -2.26
CA ASP A 361 8.99 -19.33 -2.22
C ASP A 361 7.98 -18.25 -2.60
N ARG A 362 8.09 -17.12 -1.95
CA ARG A 362 7.38 -15.88 -2.30
C ARG A 362 8.36 -14.87 -2.89
N ALA A 363 7.85 -13.91 -3.65
CA ALA A 363 8.67 -12.87 -4.23
C ALA A 363 9.03 -11.79 -3.21
N GLY A 364 10.34 -11.58 -3.03
CA GLY A 364 10.93 -10.40 -2.41
C GLY A 364 11.29 -9.36 -3.47
N ARG A 365 11.14 -8.06 -3.17
CA ARG A 365 11.27 -6.94 -4.11
C ARG A 365 12.31 -5.92 -3.64
N GLY A 366 12.77 -5.04 -4.54
CA GLY A 366 13.55 -3.83 -4.23
C GLY A 366 15.02 -4.05 -3.85
N ARG A 367 15.42 -5.26 -3.43
CA ARG A 367 16.76 -5.55 -2.87
C ARG A 367 17.02 -4.84 -1.54
N SER A 368 18.26 -4.82 -1.08
CA SER A 368 18.64 -4.34 0.25
C SER A 368 19.94 -3.56 0.26
N TYR A 369 20.27 -2.99 1.42
CA TYR A 369 21.45 -2.16 1.67
C TYR A 369 22.80 -2.88 1.44
N TYR A 370 22.84 -4.21 1.42
CA TYR A 370 24.06 -5.00 1.14
C TYR A 370 24.14 -5.53 -0.29
N ASP A 371 23.15 -5.21 -1.13
CA ASP A 371 23.14 -5.54 -2.56
C ASP A 371 23.69 -4.39 -3.41
N LEU A 372 23.88 -4.66 -4.71
CA LEU A 372 24.29 -3.67 -5.69
C LEU A 372 23.09 -3.18 -6.50
N GLY A 373 22.89 -1.87 -6.64
CA GLY A 373 21.73 -1.30 -7.31
C GLY A 373 21.60 -1.69 -8.79
N TYR A 374 22.73 -1.90 -9.49
CA TYR A 374 22.73 -2.41 -10.87
C TYR A 374 22.48 -3.91 -10.98
N GLY A 375 22.69 -4.67 -9.92
CA GLY A 375 22.41 -6.12 -9.85
C GLY A 375 21.00 -6.43 -9.36
N GLY A 376 20.32 -5.44 -8.76
CA GLY A 376 19.00 -5.60 -8.19
C GLY A 376 18.25 -4.28 -8.08
N PRO A 377 17.75 -3.73 -9.20
CA PRO A 377 17.00 -2.48 -9.21
C PRO A 377 15.63 -2.62 -8.52
N ALA A 378 14.92 -1.51 -8.35
CA ALA A 378 13.63 -1.46 -7.66
C ALA A 378 12.59 -2.46 -8.21
N SER A 379 12.61 -2.75 -9.52
CA SER A 379 11.75 -3.76 -10.15
C SER A 379 12.22 -5.21 -9.95
N TYR A 380 13.32 -5.43 -9.24
CA TYR A 380 13.89 -6.76 -9.03
C TYR A 380 12.93 -7.69 -8.28
N ARG A 381 13.03 -8.97 -8.62
CA ARG A 381 12.31 -10.07 -7.96
C ARG A 381 13.29 -11.16 -7.54
N ASN A 382 13.04 -11.72 -6.37
CA ASN A 382 13.78 -12.88 -5.89
C ASN A 382 12.82 -13.85 -5.19
N GLY A 383 12.93 -15.14 -5.52
CA GLY A 383 12.22 -16.19 -4.79
C GLY A 383 12.87 -16.41 -3.43
N ILE A 384 12.11 -16.31 -2.37
CA ILE A 384 12.57 -16.38 -1.00
C ILE A 384 11.61 -17.21 -0.17
N ILE A 385 12.16 -18.09 0.66
CA ILE A 385 11.39 -18.94 1.56
C ILE A 385 10.68 -18.06 2.62
N PRO A 386 9.35 -18.18 2.83
CA PRO A 386 8.55 -17.26 3.66
C PRO A 386 8.96 -17.14 5.12
N ASP A 387 9.83 -17.98 5.62
CA ASP A 387 10.33 -17.95 6.99
C ASP A 387 11.74 -17.40 7.15
N GLN A 388 12.38 -16.95 6.06
CA GLN A 388 13.60 -16.15 6.18
C GLN A 388 13.29 -14.85 6.92
N ARG A 389 14.16 -14.53 7.91
CA ARG A 389 13.92 -13.41 8.84
C ARG A 389 14.62 -12.12 8.46
N GLN A 390 15.31 -12.08 7.31
CA GLN A 390 16.13 -10.94 6.89
C GLN A 390 15.40 -9.92 6.03
N LEU A 391 14.11 -10.11 5.77
CA LEU A 391 13.32 -9.31 4.86
C LEU A 391 12.29 -8.46 5.58
N HIS A 392 11.81 -7.47 4.89
CA HIS A 392 10.87 -6.44 5.35
C HIS A 392 9.59 -6.43 4.54
N LEU A 393 8.70 -5.49 4.88
CA LEU A 393 7.43 -5.35 4.21
C LEU A 393 7.07 -3.92 3.90
N ARG A 394 6.35 -3.79 2.79
CA ARG A 394 5.53 -2.63 2.51
C ARG A 394 4.05 -2.97 2.64
N SER A 395 3.34 -2.16 3.39
CA SER A 395 1.90 -2.29 3.56
C SER A 395 1.15 -1.56 2.47
N VAL A 396 -0.04 -2.04 2.14
CA VAL A 396 -1.04 -1.33 1.33
C VAL A 396 -2.31 -1.10 2.12
N LEU A 397 -3.02 -0.05 1.77
CA LEU A 397 -4.33 0.31 2.28
C LEU A 397 -5.29 0.40 1.10
N VAL A 398 -6.38 -0.31 1.18
CA VAL A 398 -7.46 -0.28 0.19
C VAL A 398 -8.74 0.26 0.83
N PRO A 399 -9.35 1.31 0.27
CA PRO A 399 -10.70 1.73 0.64
C PRO A 399 -11.71 0.62 0.40
N LEU A 400 -12.80 0.58 1.17
CA LEU A 400 -13.87 -0.40 1.05
C LEU A 400 -15.16 0.22 0.55
#